data_a2d641bf68fc3affacc98120936c8d65
#
_entry.id   a2d641bf68fc3affacc98120936c8d65
#
_cell.length_a   1.000
_cell.length_b   1.000
_cell.length_c   1.000
_cell.angle_alpha   90.00
_cell.angle_beta   90.00
_cell.angle_gamma   90.00
#
_symmetry.space_group_name_H-M   'P 1'
#
loop_
_entity.id
_entity.type
_entity.pdbx_description
1 polymer ?
#
loop_
_entity_poly.entity_id
_entity_poly.type
_entity_poly.pdbx_seq_one_letter_code
_entity_poly.pdbx_strand_id
1 'polypeptide(L)'
;MKGPHSYTKEDVVEIDCHGGVTVVYKVLNLVLKNGARAAEPGEFTKRAFLNGRIDLSQAEAVMDLIDSKNEMARKNSMTQLKGGLSDRIKQLREEIIYQVAFIESALDDPEHYSLDGFPEKLLELDRQWIKTARGMLDSYDNGRIIAEGIRTCITVSYTHLTL
;
A
#
# COMPACT_ATOMS: atom_id res chain seq x y z
N MET A 1 -21.38 -12.31 3.70
CA MET A 1 -21.36 -10.88 3.35
C MET A 1 -21.66 -10.77 1.86
N LYS A 2 -22.58 -9.85 1.49
CA LYS A 2 -22.92 -9.64 0.07
C LYS A 2 -22.06 -8.52 -0.50
N GLY A 3 -21.54 -8.72 -1.70
CA GLY A 3 -20.77 -7.70 -2.41
C GLY A 3 -21.60 -6.42 -2.60
N PRO A 4 -20.97 -5.24 -2.64
CA PRO A 4 -19.54 -4.97 -2.54
C PRO A 4 -18.97 -4.82 -1.11
N HIS A 5 -19.78 -5.09 -0.06
CA HIS A 5 -19.42 -4.87 1.34
C HIS A 5 -18.69 -6.09 1.96
N SER A 6 -17.69 -6.61 1.25
CA SER A 6 -16.83 -7.71 1.70
C SER A 6 -15.36 -7.36 1.49
N TYR A 7 -14.44 -8.19 2.00
CA TYR A 7 -13.01 -7.95 1.82
C TYR A 7 -12.59 -7.95 0.34
N THR A 8 -13.17 -8.82 -0.47
CA THR A 8 -12.86 -8.94 -1.91
C THR A 8 -13.81 -8.17 -2.82
N LYS A 9 -14.81 -7.44 -2.28
CA LYS A 9 -15.97 -6.87 -3.00
C LYS A 9 -16.87 -7.91 -3.70
N GLU A 10 -16.63 -9.19 -3.48
CA GLU A 10 -17.46 -10.28 -3.99
C GLU A 10 -18.40 -10.80 -2.90
N ASP A 11 -19.31 -11.70 -3.25
CA ASP A 11 -20.10 -12.41 -2.26
C ASP A 11 -19.19 -13.34 -1.46
N VAL A 12 -19.20 -13.20 -0.13
CA VAL A 12 -18.37 -13.99 0.80
C VAL A 12 -19.26 -14.69 1.82
N VAL A 13 -19.00 -15.97 2.02
CA VAL A 13 -19.60 -16.77 3.08
C VAL A 13 -18.50 -17.08 4.10
N GLU A 14 -18.79 -16.85 5.37
CA GLU A 14 -17.93 -17.21 6.50
C GLU A 14 -18.61 -18.30 7.32
N ILE A 15 -17.84 -19.32 7.71
CA ILE A 15 -18.30 -20.41 8.55
C ILE A 15 -17.52 -20.33 9.85
N ASP A 16 -18.15 -19.82 10.88
CA ASP A 16 -17.56 -19.73 12.21
C ASP A 16 -17.66 -21.08 12.93
N CYS A 17 -16.57 -21.52 13.52
CA CYS A 17 -16.53 -22.76 14.26
C CYS A 17 -15.71 -22.61 15.55
N HIS A 18 -15.90 -23.54 16.50
CA HIS A 18 -15.13 -23.55 17.74
C HIS A 18 -13.63 -23.69 17.47
N GLY A 19 -12.80 -22.97 18.23
CA GLY A 19 -11.35 -22.92 18.12
C GLY A 19 -10.66 -24.22 18.55
N GLY A 20 -10.68 -25.21 17.69
CA GLY A 20 -9.89 -26.42 17.86
C GLY A 20 -9.37 -26.86 16.50
N VAL A 21 -8.07 -27.11 16.38
CA VAL A 21 -7.42 -27.47 15.10
C VAL A 21 -8.17 -28.61 14.39
N THR A 22 -8.58 -29.62 15.12
CA THR A 22 -9.33 -30.79 14.58
C THR A 22 -10.70 -30.39 14.00
N VAL A 23 -11.42 -29.47 14.67
CA VAL A 23 -12.73 -28.99 14.21
C VAL A 23 -12.59 -28.19 12.96
N VAL A 24 -11.65 -27.23 12.94
CA VAL A 24 -11.33 -26.38 11.77
C VAL A 24 -10.98 -27.25 10.56
N TYR A 25 -10.10 -28.24 10.73
CA TYR A 25 -9.74 -29.16 9.63
C TYR A 25 -10.93 -29.99 9.14
N LYS A 26 -11.81 -30.45 10.03
CA LYS A 26 -13.02 -31.20 9.62
C LYS A 26 -13.96 -30.32 8.80
N VAL A 27 -14.20 -29.09 9.23
CA VAL A 27 -15.05 -28.12 8.49
C VAL A 27 -14.41 -27.80 7.14
N LEU A 28 -13.12 -27.46 7.09
CA LEU A 28 -12.39 -27.21 5.86
C LEU A 28 -12.48 -28.37 4.88
N ASN A 29 -12.20 -29.59 5.34
CA ASN A 29 -12.29 -30.80 4.50
C ASN A 29 -13.71 -31.05 3.99
N LEU A 30 -14.73 -30.76 4.79
CA LEU A 30 -16.11 -30.88 4.35
C LEU A 30 -16.43 -29.89 3.22
N VAL A 31 -16.00 -28.62 3.34
CA VAL A 31 -16.19 -27.60 2.32
C VAL A 31 -15.46 -27.97 1.01
N LEU A 32 -14.21 -28.46 1.11
CA LEU A 32 -13.43 -28.91 -0.04
C LEU A 32 -14.09 -30.11 -0.75
N LYS A 33 -14.62 -31.08 0.00
CA LYS A 33 -15.34 -32.26 -0.56
C LYS A 33 -16.64 -31.85 -1.27
N ASN A 34 -17.23 -30.72 -0.91
CA ASN A 34 -18.45 -30.19 -1.54
C ASN A 34 -18.17 -29.21 -2.69
N GLY A 35 -16.96 -29.19 -3.26
CA GLY A 35 -16.64 -28.52 -4.51
C GLY A 35 -15.91 -27.16 -4.35
N ALA A 36 -15.59 -26.74 -3.14
CA ALA A 36 -14.69 -25.62 -2.95
C ALA A 36 -13.24 -26.05 -3.25
N ARG A 37 -12.39 -25.09 -3.62
CA ARG A 37 -10.94 -25.28 -3.70
C ARG A 37 -10.23 -24.46 -2.62
N ALA A 38 -9.06 -24.88 -2.22
CA ALA A 38 -8.20 -24.06 -1.38
C ALA A 38 -7.75 -22.81 -2.14
N ALA A 39 -7.77 -21.65 -1.46
CA ALA A 39 -7.23 -20.43 -2.01
C ALA A 39 -5.69 -20.48 -2.05
N GLU A 40 -5.11 -19.85 -3.06
CA GLU A 40 -3.67 -19.65 -3.14
C GLU A 40 -3.21 -18.59 -2.11
N PRO A 41 -1.93 -18.62 -1.67
CA PRO A 41 -1.38 -17.57 -0.83
C PRO A 41 -1.60 -16.19 -1.44
N GLY A 42 -2.18 -15.26 -0.68
CA GLY A 42 -2.48 -13.89 -1.13
C GLY A 42 -3.69 -13.75 -2.06
N GLU A 43 -4.42 -14.82 -2.37
CA GLU A 43 -5.54 -14.79 -3.32
C GLU A 43 -6.64 -13.79 -2.91
N PHE A 44 -6.98 -13.71 -1.64
CA PHE A 44 -8.00 -12.75 -1.15
C PHE A 44 -7.56 -11.30 -1.39
N THR A 45 -6.31 -10.98 -1.09
CA THR A 45 -5.74 -9.63 -1.30
C THR A 45 -5.63 -9.31 -2.79
N LYS A 46 -5.23 -10.27 -3.63
CA LYS A 46 -5.21 -10.14 -5.09
C LYS A 46 -6.61 -9.84 -5.63
N ARG A 47 -7.64 -10.54 -5.18
CA ARG A 47 -9.04 -10.30 -5.59
C ARG A 47 -9.53 -8.93 -5.12
N ALA A 48 -9.20 -8.53 -3.89
CA ALA A 48 -9.51 -7.20 -3.38
C ALA A 48 -8.89 -6.08 -4.23
N PHE A 49 -7.65 -6.25 -4.68
CA PHE A 49 -6.97 -5.34 -5.60
C PHE A 49 -7.64 -5.32 -6.98
N LEU A 50 -7.88 -6.47 -7.60
CA LEU A 50 -8.52 -6.56 -8.93
C LEU A 50 -9.93 -5.96 -8.94
N ASN A 51 -10.66 -6.07 -7.84
CA ASN A 51 -12.00 -5.49 -7.67
C ASN A 51 -11.96 -4.01 -7.21
N GLY A 52 -10.79 -3.40 -7.15
CA GLY A 52 -10.63 -1.98 -6.82
C GLY A 52 -11.03 -1.62 -5.37
N ARG A 53 -10.92 -2.57 -4.42
CA ARG A 53 -11.11 -2.28 -3.00
C ARG A 53 -9.88 -1.63 -2.36
N ILE A 54 -8.73 -2.14 -2.75
CA ILE A 54 -7.41 -1.65 -2.31
C ILE A 54 -6.56 -1.38 -3.55
N ASP A 55 -5.59 -0.48 -3.42
CA ASP A 55 -4.59 -0.26 -4.45
C ASP A 55 -3.36 -1.17 -4.27
N LEU A 56 -2.41 -1.10 -5.20
CA LEU A 56 -1.22 -1.95 -5.18
C LEU A 56 -0.38 -1.72 -3.92
N SER A 57 -0.20 -0.45 -3.52
CA SER A 57 0.60 -0.13 -2.32
C SER A 57 -0.03 -0.67 -1.04
N GLN A 58 -1.36 -0.68 -0.97
CA GLN A 58 -2.11 -1.28 0.13
C GLN A 58 -2.03 -2.82 0.10
N ALA A 59 -2.04 -3.43 -1.09
CA ALA A 59 -1.89 -4.87 -1.24
C ALA A 59 -0.49 -5.35 -0.79
N GLU A 60 0.56 -4.60 -1.14
CA GLU A 60 1.93 -4.83 -0.64
C GLU A 60 2.01 -4.65 0.88
N ALA A 61 1.37 -3.62 1.42
CA ALA A 61 1.35 -3.37 2.86
C ALA A 61 0.70 -4.51 3.67
N VAL A 62 -0.23 -5.29 3.09
CA VAL A 62 -0.77 -6.49 3.73
C VAL A 62 0.33 -7.55 3.91
N MET A 63 1.16 -7.78 2.89
CA MET A 63 2.31 -8.69 2.97
C MET A 63 3.31 -8.22 4.02
N ASP A 64 3.71 -6.95 3.94
CA ASP A 64 4.67 -6.35 4.88
C ASP A 64 4.18 -6.42 6.32
N LEU A 65 2.87 -6.29 6.53
CA LEU A 65 2.25 -6.42 7.86
C LEU A 65 2.37 -7.85 8.41
N ILE A 66 2.16 -8.85 7.56
CA ILE A 66 2.26 -10.28 7.91
C ILE A 66 3.73 -10.63 8.23
N ASP A 67 4.67 -10.14 7.41
CA ASP A 67 6.10 -10.45 7.52
C ASP A 67 6.85 -9.53 8.51
N SER A 68 6.15 -8.58 9.13
CA SER A 68 6.75 -7.60 10.04
C SER A 68 7.43 -8.26 11.23
N LYS A 69 8.72 -8.00 11.41
CA LYS A 69 9.56 -8.57 12.47
C LYS A 69 9.64 -7.71 13.74
N ASN A 70 9.16 -6.48 13.67
CA ASN A 70 9.20 -5.55 14.78
C ASN A 70 8.00 -4.58 14.76
N GLU A 71 7.77 -3.93 15.89
CA GLU A 71 6.62 -3.04 16.07
C GLU A 71 6.67 -1.79 15.16
N MET A 72 7.87 -1.31 14.81
CA MET A 72 8.02 -0.15 13.93
C MET A 72 7.65 -0.51 12.49
N ALA A 73 8.13 -1.66 11.99
CA ALA A 73 7.74 -2.19 10.67
C ALA A 73 6.23 -2.39 10.61
N ARG A 74 5.62 -2.99 11.63
CA ARG A 74 4.17 -3.18 11.74
C ARG A 74 3.40 -1.86 11.67
N LYS A 75 3.85 -0.81 12.38
CA LYS A 75 3.22 0.52 12.33
C LYS A 75 3.32 1.17 10.96
N ASN A 76 4.47 1.03 10.29
CA ASN A 76 4.67 1.55 8.95
C ASN A 76 3.74 0.86 7.95
N SER A 77 3.67 -0.47 7.96
CA SER A 77 2.77 -1.25 7.10
C SER A 77 1.29 -0.88 7.37
N MET A 78 0.91 -0.68 8.64
CA MET A 78 -0.44 -0.22 8.97
C MET A 78 -0.76 1.17 8.41
N THR A 79 0.21 2.09 8.42
CA THR A 79 0.02 3.43 7.85
C THR A 79 -0.13 3.36 6.34
N GLN A 80 0.66 2.54 5.68
CA GLN A 80 0.58 2.31 4.24
C GLN A 80 -0.74 1.63 3.85
N LEU A 81 -1.17 0.62 4.61
CA LEU A 81 -2.46 -0.05 4.42
C LEU A 81 -3.65 0.92 4.53
N LYS A 82 -3.56 1.94 5.38
CA LYS A 82 -4.55 3.01 5.49
C LYS A 82 -4.51 4.03 4.34
N GLY A 83 -3.63 3.84 3.35
CA GLY A 83 -3.55 4.68 2.16
C GLY A 83 -2.56 5.85 2.27
N GLY A 84 -1.70 5.89 3.28
CA GLY A 84 -0.84 7.05 3.51
C GLY A 84 0.07 7.45 2.35
N LEU A 85 0.57 6.51 1.56
CA LEU A 85 1.33 6.78 0.33
C LEU A 85 0.39 7.16 -0.82
N SER A 86 -0.68 6.39 -1.00
CA SER A 86 -1.65 6.57 -2.08
C SER A 86 -2.29 7.96 -2.02
N ASP A 87 -2.65 8.43 -0.83
CA ASP A 87 -3.28 9.74 -0.65
C ASP A 87 -2.33 10.89 -1.01
N ARG A 88 -1.05 10.77 -0.66
CA ARG A 88 -0.04 11.77 -1.06
C ARG A 88 0.17 11.81 -2.57
N ILE A 89 0.20 10.66 -3.23
CA ILE A 89 0.33 10.58 -4.69
C ILE A 89 -0.93 11.15 -5.37
N LYS A 90 -2.11 10.84 -4.86
CA LYS A 90 -3.38 11.39 -5.36
C LYS A 90 -3.40 12.92 -5.25
N GLN A 91 -3.04 13.46 -4.09
CA GLN A 91 -2.97 14.90 -3.89
C GLN A 91 -2.03 15.57 -4.90
N LEU A 92 -0.80 15.04 -5.04
CA LEU A 92 0.18 15.56 -6.00
C LEU A 92 -0.37 15.52 -7.44
N ARG A 93 -1.01 14.40 -7.81
CA ARG A 93 -1.65 14.23 -9.12
C ARG A 93 -2.77 15.24 -9.35
N GLU A 94 -3.62 15.47 -8.36
CA GLU A 94 -4.73 16.44 -8.46
C GLU A 94 -4.21 17.86 -8.64
N GLU A 95 -3.17 18.25 -7.92
CA GLU A 95 -2.53 19.56 -8.06
C GLU A 95 -1.96 19.75 -9.48
N ILE A 96 -1.29 18.73 -10.04
CA ILE A 96 -0.75 18.78 -11.41
C ILE A 96 -1.89 18.85 -12.43
N ILE A 97 -2.94 18.03 -12.30
CA ILE A 97 -4.08 18.04 -13.21
C ILE A 97 -4.79 19.41 -13.20
N TYR A 98 -4.90 20.01 -12.03
CA TYR A 98 -5.48 21.35 -11.92
C TYR A 98 -4.71 22.39 -12.74
N GLN A 99 -3.37 22.35 -12.73
CA GLN A 99 -2.56 23.27 -13.55
C GLN A 99 -2.69 22.97 -15.05
N VAL A 100 -2.76 21.69 -15.43
CA VAL A 100 -2.99 21.28 -16.83
C VAL A 100 -4.35 21.80 -17.31
N ALA A 101 -5.41 21.59 -16.53
CA ALA A 101 -6.74 22.10 -16.86
C ALA A 101 -6.80 23.63 -16.98
N PHE A 102 -6.05 24.35 -16.13
CA PHE A 102 -5.92 25.80 -16.24
C PHE A 102 -5.25 26.22 -17.54
N ILE A 103 -4.17 25.54 -17.95
CA ILE A 103 -3.49 25.82 -19.24
C ILE A 103 -4.45 25.56 -20.41
N GLU A 104 -5.17 24.44 -20.41
CA GLU A 104 -6.15 24.10 -21.45
C GLU A 104 -7.25 25.17 -21.52
N SER A 105 -7.79 25.61 -20.38
CA SER A 105 -8.80 26.69 -20.34
C SER A 105 -8.26 28.01 -20.89
N ALA A 106 -7.01 28.34 -20.60
CA ALA A 106 -6.39 29.59 -21.10
C ALA A 106 -6.07 29.52 -22.61
N LEU A 107 -5.86 28.33 -23.16
CA LEU A 107 -5.68 28.15 -24.60
C LEU A 107 -7.01 28.21 -25.37
N ASP A 108 -8.07 27.69 -24.75
CA ASP A 108 -9.42 27.70 -25.34
C ASP A 108 -10.10 29.05 -25.28
N ASP A 109 -9.88 29.80 -24.19
CA ASP A 109 -10.51 31.10 -23.95
C ASP A 109 -9.50 32.14 -23.43
N PRO A 110 -8.59 32.65 -24.30
CA PRO A 110 -7.54 33.58 -23.91
C PRO A 110 -8.05 34.99 -23.51
N GLU A 111 -9.31 35.30 -23.80
CA GLU A 111 -9.90 36.57 -23.41
C GLU A 111 -10.26 36.62 -21.92
N HIS A 112 -10.59 35.47 -21.32
CA HIS A 112 -10.98 35.36 -19.93
C HIS A 112 -9.90 34.76 -19.02
N TYR A 113 -8.94 34.02 -19.59
CA TYR A 113 -7.86 33.37 -18.84
C TYR A 113 -6.49 33.84 -19.36
N SER A 114 -5.73 34.56 -18.54
CA SER A 114 -4.37 34.99 -18.88
C SER A 114 -3.33 34.00 -18.32
N LEU A 115 -2.31 33.70 -19.14
CA LEU A 115 -1.10 32.99 -18.74
C LEU A 115 0.03 33.90 -18.26
N ASP A 116 -0.22 35.20 -18.11
CA ASP A 116 0.79 36.15 -17.64
C ASP A 116 1.26 35.81 -16.22
N GLY A 117 2.58 35.66 -16.05
CA GLY A 117 3.18 35.23 -14.78
C GLY A 117 2.91 33.76 -14.39
N PHE A 118 2.17 33.01 -15.23
CA PHE A 118 1.91 31.59 -14.96
C PHE A 118 3.15 30.71 -15.04
N PRO A 119 4.10 30.90 -15.97
CA PRO A 119 5.33 30.11 -16.02
C PRO A 119 6.16 30.18 -14.73
N GLU A 120 6.28 31.38 -14.14
CA GLU A 120 7.01 31.61 -12.90
C GLU A 120 6.32 30.89 -11.73
N LYS A 121 5.00 30.99 -11.65
CA LYS A 121 4.18 30.30 -10.67
C LYS A 121 4.29 28.79 -10.81
N LEU A 122 4.23 28.27 -12.04
CA LEU A 122 4.34 26.84 -12.32
C LEU A 122 5.72 26.30 -11.93
N LEU A 123 6.79 27.04 -12.20
CA LEU A 123 8.15 26.65 -11.78
C LEU A 123 8.28 26.55 -10.25
N GLU A 124 7.62 27.43 -9.50
CA GLU A 124 7.63 27.36 -8.04
C GLU A 124 6.84 26.13 -7.53
N LEU A 125 5.68 25.84 -8.11
CA LEU A 125 4.90 24.63 -7.82
C LEU A 125 5.68 23.36 -8.17
N ASP A 126 6.35 23.34 -9.31
CA ASP A 126 7.16 22.19 -9.76
C ASP A 126 8.30 21.89 -8.78
N ARG A 127 8.99 22.93 -8.27
CA ARG A 127 10.00 22.77 -7.21
C ARG A 127 9.42 22.18 -5.93
N GLN A 128 8.20 22.55 -5.55
CA GLN A 128 7.51 22.03 -4.38
C GLN A 128 7.12 20.56 -4.59
N TRP A 129 6.62 20.20 -5.78
CA TRP A 129 6.29 18.83 -6.14
C TRP A 129 7.52 17.93 -6.15
N ILE A 130 8.62 18.39 -6.75
CA ILE A 130 9.90 17.66 -6.74
C ILE A 130 10.40 17.46 -5.30
N LYS A 131 10.31 18.49 -4.45
CA LYS A 131 10.70 18.38 -3.04
C LYS A 131 9.85 17.33 -2.30
N THR A 132 8.54 17.34 -2.52
CA THR A 132 7.61 16.37 -1.94
C THR A 132 7.93 14.94 -2.41
N ALA A 133 8.12 14.75 -3.71
CA ALA A 133 8.46 13.44 -4.29
C ALA A 133 9.82 12.92 -3.79
N ARG A 134 10.83 13.80 -3.70
CA ARG A 134 12.15 13.45 -3.12
C ARG A 134 12.03 13.06 -1.65
N GLY A 135 11.24 13.79 -0.86
CA GLY A 135 11.03 13.44 0.55
C GLY A 135 10.40 12.05 0.75
N MET A 136 9.50 11.65 -0.17
CA MET A 136 8.97 10.28 -0.18
C MET A 136 10.05 9.25 -0.54
N LEU A 137 10.88 9.54 -1.54
CA LEU A 137 11.98 8.67 -1.96
C LEU A 137 13.04 8.52 -0.86
N ASP A 138 13.46 9.62 -0.24
CA ASP A 138 14.48 9.61 0.83
C ASP A 138 14.01 8.82 2.07
N SER A 139 12.70 8.72 2.29
CA SER A 139 12.14 7.91 3.38
C SER A 139 12.22 6.40 3.12
N TYR A 140 12.42 5.96 1.88
CA TYR A 140 12.42 4.56 1.48
C TYR A 140 13.56 3.77 2.14
N ASP A 141 14.79 4.28 2.10
CA ASP A 141 15.95 3.59 2.67
C ASP A 141 15.83 3.41 4.19
N ASN A 142 15.30 4.41 4.88
CA ASN A 142 15.00 4.29 6.31
C ASN A 142 13.92 3.25 6.59
N GLY A 143 12.88 3.21 5.77
CA GLY A 143 11.82 2.21 5.84
C GLY A 143 12.34 0.79 5.65
N ARG A 144 13.22 0.60 4.66
CA ARG A 144 13.87 -0.70 4.39
C ARG A 144 14.73 -1.18 5.56
N ILE A 145 15.55 -0.31 6.13
CA ILE A 145 16.36 -0.65 7.31
C ILE A 145 15.48 -1.06 8.49
N ILE A 146 14.36 -0.38 8.70
CA ILE A 146 13.40 -0.72 9.76
C ILE A 146 12.75 -2.08 9.50
N ALA A 147 12.39 -2.39 8.27
CA ALA A 147 11.71 -3.64 7.90
C ALA A 147 12.66 -4.85 7.91
N GLU A 148 13.82 -4.72 7.26
CA GLU A 148 14.77 -5.83 7.05
C GLU A 148 15.78 -5.97 8.19
N GLY A 149 16.07 -4.87 8.89
CA GLY A 149 17.17 -4.77 9.85
C GLY A 149 18.53 -4.58 9.19
N ILE A 150 19.57 -4.53 10.00
CA ILE A 150 20.96 -4.38 9.56
C ILE A 150 21.69 -5.71 9.77
N ARG A 151 22.26 -6.26 8.70
CA ARG A 151 23.11 -7.45 8.79
C ARG A 151 24.42 -7.07 9.46
N THR A 152 24.64 -7.55 10.69
CA THR A 152 25.83 -7.26 11.47
C THR A 152 26.68 -8.52 11.61
N CYS A 153 27.96 -8.42 11.28
CA CYS A 153 28.95 -9.46 11.51
C CYS A 153 29.86 -9.04 12.67
N ILE A 154 29.89 -9.83 13.74
CA ILE A 154 30.80 -9.61 14.86
C ILE A 154 31.98 -10.55 14.69
N THR A 155 33.17 -9.99 14.42
CA THR A 155 34.40 -10.76 14.30
C THR A 155 35.27 -10.51 15.54
N VAL A 156 35.74 -11.58 16.18
CA VAL A 156 36.61 -11.53 17.34
C VAL A 156 37.86 -12.39 17.10
N SER A 157 39.01 -11.98 17.65
CA SER A 157 40.26 -12.66 17.46
C SER A 157 40.51 -13.86 18.41
N TYR A 158 39.53 -14.20 19.29
CA TYR A 158 39.65 -15.30 20.26
C TYR A 158 38.30 -15.99 20.50
N THR A 159 38.38 -17.25 20.85
CA THR A 159 37.26 -18.23 20.90
C THR A 159 36.55 -18.26 22.22
N HIS A 160 36.09 -17.13 22.77
CA HIS A 160 35.22 -17.13 23.95
C HIS A 160 33.89 -16.40 23.67
N LEU A 161 33.14 -16.90 22.68
CA LEU A 161 31.70 -16.72 22.62
C LEU A 161 31.06 -18.01 23.14
N THR A 162 31.00 -18.15 24.47
CA THR A 162 30.06 -19.07 25.10
C THR A 162 28.69 -18.40 25.13
N LEU A 163 27.75 -19.01 24.39
CA LEU A 163 26.32 -18.75 24.50
C LEU A 163 25.81 -19.12 25.88
#